data_17e895e0db55f92421da09022d31e955
#
_entry.id   17e895e0db55f92421da09022d31e955
#
_cell.length_a   1.000
_cell.length_b   1.000
_cell.length_c   1.000
_cell.angle_alpha   90.00
_cell.angle_beta   90.00
_cell.angle_gamma   90.00
#
_symmetry.space_group_name_H-M   'P 1'
#
loop_
_entity.id
_entity.type
_entity.pdbx_description
1 polymer ?
#
loop_
_entity_poly.entity_id
_entity_poly.type
_entity_poly.pdbx_seq_one_letter_code
_entity_poly.pdbx_strand_id
1 'polypeptide(L)'
;MGEKLLRVKKFFTFYVFLPVILDIVIESLNRKSVFSAFSYMVDKPFLFMFNVLIIMLTLSVAMYFKREIFVLTLMSVVWLLFGVINFVILHFRVTPFSAVDFTLISSAISVSGHYLTAFNVMMIFFAIAILVISLICLFKRTPCFQKNTTKKAYMLSTLVILTLAAGIVVMHKSSTSVQALAENYTNISEAYENYGFVYCFANSIIDTGIKKPEDYSEESMAQIKDSIKDTGTDEPEVKPDIVMIQLESFFDI
;
A
#
# COMPACT_ATOMS: atom_id res chain seq x y z
N MET A 1 -19.11 -34.79 12.23
CA MET A 1 -19.79 -33.50 11.94
C MET A 1 -19.07 -32.30 12.60
N GLY A 2 -18.56 -32.42 13.82
CA GLY A 2 -17.88 -31.34 14.55
C GLY A 2 -16.59 -30.82 13.91
N GLU A 3 -15.69 -31.67 13.39
CA GLU A 3 -14.43 -31.23 12.77
C GLU A 3 -14.62 -30.40 11.50
N LYS A 4 -15.62 -30.73 10.67
CA LYS A 4 -15.91 -29.94 9.46
C LYS A 4 -16.42 -28.55 9.85
N LEU A 5 -17.29 -28.47 10.86
CA LEU A 5 -17.83 -27.20 11.37
C LEU A 5 -16.73 -26.33 11.98
N LEU A 6 -15.79 -26.95 12.71
CA LEU A 6 -14.65 -26.25 13.30
C LEU A 6 -13.71 -25.68 12.22
N ARG A 7 -13.46 -26.42 11.14
CA ARG A 7 -12.66 -25.93 10.00
C ARG A 7 -13.32 -24.76 9.28
N VAL A 8 -14.64 -24.85 9.05
CA VAL A 8 -15.41 -23.77 8.43
C VAL A 8 -15.38 -22.53 9.30
N LYS A 9 -15.65 -22.67 10.61
CA LYS A 9 -15.58 -21.57 11.58
C LYS A 9 -14.18 -20.91 11.59
N LYS A 10 -13.11 -21.72 11.62
CA LYS A 10 -11.73 -21.23 11.57
C LYS A 10 -11.44 -20.48 10.27
N PHE A 11 -11.90 -20.98 9.13
CA PHE A 11 -11.75 -20.31 7.85
C PHE A 11 -12.42 -18.92 7.85
N PHE A 12 -13.69 -18.86 8.27
CA PHE A 12 -14.40 -17.59 8.34
C PHE A 12 -13.71 -16.60 9.29
N THR A 13 -13.28 -17.05 10.47
CA THR A 13 -12.63 -16.17 11.45
C THR A 13 -11.33 -15.58 10.90
N PHE A 14 -10.46 -16.39 10.31
CA PHE A 14 -9.12 -15.94 9.91
C PHE A 14 -9.06 -15.35 8.50
N TYR A 15 -9.92 -15.76 7.59
CA TYR A 15 -9.86 -15.34 6.19
C TYR A 15 -10.99 -14.42 5.76
N VAL A 16 -11.99 -14.20 6.58
CA VAL A 16 -13.07 -13.25 6.31
C VAL A 16 -13.09 -12.13 7.35
N PHE A 17 -13.22 -12.45 8.62
CA PHE A 17 -13.33 -11.42 9.67
C PHE A 17 -12.03 -10.69 9.94
N LEU A 18 -10.87 -11.38 9.95
CA LEU A 18 -9.59 -10.75 10.20
C LEU A 18 -9.25 -9.67 9.16
N PRO A 19 -9.37 -9.91 7.83
CA PRO A 19 -9.18 -8.85 6.83
C PRO A 19 -10.07 -7.64 7.03
N VAL A 20 -11.34 -7.84 7.38
CA VAL A 20 -12.29 -6.73 7.65
C VAL A 20 -11.82 -5.89 8.84
N ILE A 21 -11.43 -6.54 9.93
CA ILE A 21 -10.92 -5.84 11.12
C ILE A 21 -9.63 -5.08 10.80
N LEU A 22 -8.71 -5.72 10.05
CA LEU A 22 -7.47 -5.08 9.63
C LEU A 22 -7.73 -3.83 8.79
N ASP A 23 -8.64 -3.92 7.83
CA ASP A 23 -8.97 -2.78 6.97
C ASP A 23 -9.60 -1.64 7.77
N ILE A 24 -10.54 -1.92 8.68
CA ILE A 24 -11.10 -0.90 9.58
C ILE A 24 -10.01 -0.21 10.40
N VAL A 25 -9.06 -0.96 10.95
CA VAL A 25 -7.96 -0.40 11.73
C VAL A 25 -7.05 0.46 10.85
N ILE A 26 -6.68 -0.04 9.67
CA ILE A 26 -5.82 0.68 8.72
C ILE A 26 -6.51 1.97 8.26
N GLU A 27 -7.80 1.90 7.90
CA GLU A 27 -8.57 3.08 7.50
C GLU A 27 -8.77 4.07 8.66
N SER A 28 -8.88 3.59 9.89
CA SER A 28 -8.92 4.46 11.08
C SER A 28 -7.62 5.24 11.25
N LEU A 29 -6.49 4.60 10.98
CA LEU A 29 -5.17 5.25 10.99
C LEU A 29 -5.02 6.23 9.81
N ASN A 30 -5.43 5.84 8.61
CA ASN A 30 -5.37 6.67 7.41
C ASN A 30 -6.20 7.96 7.56
N ARG A 31 -7.40 7.84 8.11
CA ARG A 31 -8.35 8.96 8.30
C ARG A 31 -8.17 9.67 9.64
N LYS A 32 -7.23 9.23 10.49
CA LYS A 32 -7.00 9.74 11.85
C LYS A 32 -8.27 9.73 12.73
N SER A 33 -9.26 8.91 12.37
CA SER A 33 -10.56 8.83 13.05
C SER A 33 -11.22 7.47 12.83
N VAL A 34 -11.61 6.82 13.92
CA VAL A 34 -12.36 5.56 13.88
C VAL A 34 -13.75 5.77 13.27
N PHE A 35 -14.43 6.88 13.62
CA PHE A 35 -15.75 7.19 13.06
C PHE A 35 -15.72 7.39 11.55
N SER A 36 -14.69 8.07 11.03
CA SER A 36 -14.52 8.28 9.60
C SER A 36 -14.25 6.96 8.84
N ALA A 37 -13.59 5.99 9.47
CA ALA A 37 -13.41 4.66 8.88
C ALA A 37 -14.75 3.89 8.78
N PHE A 38 -15.58 3.97 9.82
CA PHE A 38 -16.93 3.38 9.77
C PHE A 38 -17.84 4.09 8.78
N SER A 39 -17.80 5.43 8.69
CA SER A 39 -18.52 6.19 7.67
C SER A 39 -18.10 5.76 6.27
N TYR A 40 -16.81 5.65 6.01
CA TYR A 40 -16.28 5.15 4.73
C TYR A 40 -16.81 3.75 4.38
N MET A 41 -16.84 2.83 5.35
CA MET A 41 -17.38 1.49 5.15
C MET A 41 -18.87 1.50 4.75
N VAL A 42 -19.66 2.43 5.33
CA VAL A 42 -21.10 2.54 5.08
C VAL A 42 -21.38 3.33 3.78
N ASP A 43 -20.66 4.42 3.56
CA ASP A 43 -20.87 5.33 2.44
C ASP A 43 -20.32 4.77 1.12
N LYS A 44 -19.21 4.02 1.20
CA LYS A 44 -18.51 3.43 0.04
C LYS A 44 -18.26 1.93 0.21
N PRO A 45 -19.30 1.11 0.41
CA PRO A 45 -19.15 -0.31 0.77
C PRO A 45 -18.42 -1.12 -0.31
N PHE A 46 -18.56 -0.75 -1.58
CA PHE A 46 -17.88 -1.40 -2.69
C PHE A 46 -16.36 -1.19 -2.62
N LEU A 47 -15.90 0.03 -2.37
CA LEU A 47 -14.48 0.35 -2.27
C LEU A 47 -13.88 -0.25 -1.00
N PHE A 48 -14.58 -0.20 0.13
CA PHE A 48 -14.18 -0.87 1.35
C PHE A 48 -14.01 -2.38 1.13
N MET A 49 -14.99 -3.04 0.49
CA MET A 49 -14.89 -4.47 0.19
C MET A 49 -13.71 -4.78 -0.73
N PHE A 50 -13.37 -3.88 -1.63
CA PHE A 50 -12.22 -4.02 -2.53
C PHE A 50 -10.90 -4.02 -1.74
N ASN A 51 -10.74 -3.10 -0.77
CA ASN A 51 -9.59 -3.09 0.15
C ASN A 51 -9.50 -4.40 0.96
N VAL A 52 -10.63 -4.85 1.51
CA VAL A 52 -10.71 -6.13 2.24
C VAL A 52 -10.28 -7.31 1.37
N LEU A 53 -10.67 -7.36 0.09
CA LEU A 53 -10.28 -8.43 -0.83
C LEU A 53 -8.77 -8.46 -1.10
N ILE A 54 -8.13 -7.31 -1.19
CA ILE A 54 -6.67 -7.22 -1.35
C ILE A 54 -5.96 -7.79 -0.11
N ILE A 55 -6.40 -7.41 1.10
CA ILE A 55 -5.87 -7.97 2.34
C ILE A 55 -6.12 -9.48 2.39
N MET A 56 -7.34 -9.91 2.07
CA MET A 56 -7.74 -11.32 2.06
C MET A 56 -6.87 -12.15 1.10
N LEU A 57 -6.55 -11.61 -0.08
CA LEU A 57 -5.67 -12.25 -1.05
C LEU A 57 -4.27 -12.48 -0.46
N THR A 58 -3.69 -11.45 0.16
CA THR A 58 -2.36 -11.56 0.78
C THR A 58 -2.35 -12.54 1.95
N LEU A 59 -3.36 -12.52 2.82
CA LEU A 59 -3.49 -13.45 3.93
C LEU A 59 -3.71 -14.90 3.46
N SER A 60 -4.36 -15.10 2.31
CA SER A 60 -4.61 -16.44 1.75
C SER A 60 -3.33 -17.19 1.39
N VAL A 61 -2.21 -16.49 1.20
CA VAL A 61 -0.88 -17.10 1.02
C VAL A 61 -0.50 -17.99 2.21
N ALA A 62 -0.98 -17.66 3.42
CA ALA A 62 -0.73 -18.47 4.62
C ALA A 62 -1.25 -19.92 4.49
N MET A 63 -2.23 -20.17 3.62
CA MET A 63 -2.76 -21.51 3.37
C MET A 63 -1.71 -22.49 2.82
N TYR A 64 -0.63 -22.02 2.23
CA TYR A 64 0.44 -22.86 1.72
C TYR A 64 1.43 -23.30 2.79
N PHE A 65 1.47 -22.62 3.93
CA PHE A 65 2.49 -22.86 4.96
C PHE A 65 2.02 -23.83 6.04
N LYS A 66 2.94 -24.65 6.55
CA LYS A 66 2.69 -25.57 7.65
C LYS A 66 2.36 -24.83 8.96
N ARG A 67 2.92 -23.63 9.14
CA ARG A 67 2.67 -22.74 10.28
C ARG A 67 1.73 -21.60 9.86
N GLU A 68 0.53 -21.97 9.44
CA GLU A 68 -0.50 -21.08 8.91
C GLU A 68 -0.76 -19.85 9.81
N ILE A 69 -0.94 -20.10 11.13
CA ILE A 69 -1.24 -19.02 12.09
C ILE A 69 -0.06 -18.02 12.18
N PHE A 70 1.19 -18.52 12.15
CA PHE A 70 2.35 -17.65 12.16
C PHE A 70 2.38 -16.75 10.93
N VAL A 71 2.16 -17.31 9.75
CA VAL A 71 2.18 -16.54 8.49
C VAL A 71 1.01 -15.55 8.43
N LEU A 72 -0.18 -15.95 8.89
CA LEU A 72 -1.32 -15.05 9.03
C LEU A 72 -0.99 -13.85 9.93
N THR A 73 -0.42 -14.12 11.10
CA THR A 73 -0.04 -13.05 12.03
C THR A 73 1.06 -12.16 11.44
N LEU A 74 2.06 -12.77 10.79
CA LEU A 74 3.14 -12.02 10.13
C LEU A 74 2.60 -11.06 9.07
N MET A 75 1.73 -11.56 8.18
CA MET A 75 1.11 -10.72 7.13
C MET A 75 0.19 -9.64 7.73
N SER A 76 -0.53 -9.95 8.80
CA SER A 76 -1.35 -8.97 9.52
C SER A 76 -0.50 -7.86 10.14
N VAL A 77 0.64 -8.22 10.74
CA VAL A 77 1.61 -7.27 11.30
C VAL A 77 2.19 -6.37 10.20
N VAL A 78 2.51 -6.93 9.03
CA VAL A 78 3.01 -6.14 7.89
C VAL A 78 1.98 -5.09 7.45
N TRP A 79 0.71 -5.46 7.30
CA TRP A 79 -0.36 -4.52 6.95
C TRP A 79 -0.54 -3.44 8.02
N LEU A 80 -0.53 -3.83 9.31
CA LEU A 80 -0.62 -2.86 10.41
C LEU A 80 0.59 -1.92 10.44
N LEU A 81 1.79 -2.42 10.17
CA LEU A 81 2.99 -1.58 10.06
C LEU A 81 2.85 -0.55 8.94
N PHE A 82 2.35 -0.95 7.76
CA PHE A 82 2.09 0.00 6.67
C PHE A 82 1.06 1.06 7.08
N GLY A 83 -0.01 0.67 7.76
CA GLY A 83 -1.00 1.61 8.31
C GLY A 83 -0.40 2.58 9.33
N VAL A 84 0.44 2.08 10.24
CA VAL A 84 1.13 2.92 11.25
C VAL A 84 2.14 3.86 10.59
N ILE A 85 2.93 3.36 9.62
CA ILE A 85 3.88 4.20 8.86
C ILE A 85 3.12 5.31 8.14
N ASN A 86 2.01 4.99 7.47
CA ASN A 86 1.16 5.98 6.82
C ASN A 86 0.64 7.03 7.81
N PHE A 87 0.13 6.60 8.96
CA PHE A 87 -0.34 7.50 10.01
C PHE A 87 0.75 8.46 10.48
N VAL A 88 1.97 7.95 10.71
CA VAL A 88 3.12 8.77 11.10
C VAL A 88 3.50 9.74 9.98
N ILE A 89 3.58 9.28 8.74
CA ILE A 89 3.92 10.13 7.59
C ILE A 89 2.90 11.26 7.42
N LEU A 90 1.60 10.97 7.52
CA LEU A 90 0.53 11.96 7.45
C LEU A 90 0.55 13.00 8.58
N HIS A 91 1.40 12.81 9.59
CA HIS A 91 1.63 13.82 10.62
C HIS A 91 2.67 14.87 10.19
N PHE A 92 3.56 14.51 9.28
CA PHE A 92 4.64 15.36 8.81
C PHE A 92 4.44 15.91 7.39
N ARG A 93 3.65 15.23 6.57
CA ARG A 93 3.37 15.66 5.20
C ARG A 93 1.92 15.33 4.80
N VAL A 94 1.43 16.01 3.78
CA VAL A 94 0.05 15.81 3.26
C VAL A 94 -0.07 14.52 2.46
N THR A 95 0.99 14.13 1.73
CA THR A 95 0.96 12.94 0.86
C THR A 95 1.08 11.65 1.65
N PRO A 96 0.18 10.68 1.45
CA PRO A 96 0.21 9.39 2.12
C PRO A 96 1.42 8.51 1.74
N PHE A 97 1.64 7.46 2.52
CA PHE A 97 2.67 6.46 2.27
C PHE A 97 2.37 5.66 1.01
N SER A 98 3.33 5.55 0.12
CA SER A 98 3.24 4.84 -1.16
C SER A 98 4.47 3.96 -1.41
N ALA A 99 4.40 3.07 -2.41
CA ALA A 99 5.54 2.21 -2.77
C ALA A 99 6.77 3.01 -3.21
N VAL A 100 6.59 4.22 -3.74
CA VAL A 100 7.69 5.11 -4.14
C VAL A 100 8.55 5.50 -2.92
N ASP A 101 7.96 5.59 -1.73
CA ASP A 101 8.70 5.94 -0.51
C ASP A 101 9.81 4.94 -0.16
N PHE A 102 9.69 3.69 -0.62
CA PHE A 102 10.78 2.72 -0.45
C PHE A 102 12.06 3.12 -1.22
N THR A 103 11.93 3.81 -2.32
CA THR A 103 13.08 4.32 -3.10
C THR A 103 13.77 5.47 -2.38
N LEU A 104 13.05 6.18 -1.51
CA LEU A 104 13.53 7.34 -0.76
C LEU A 104 14.15 6.97 0.59
N ILE A 105 14.12 5.69 1.00
CA ILE A 105 14.65 5.24 2.31
C ILE A 105 16.11 5.65 2.49
N SER A 106 16.95 5.51 1.47
CA SER A 106 18.36 5.89 1.54
C SER A 106 18.53 7.38 1.84
N SER A 107 17.77 8.23 1.15
CA SER A 107 17.76 9.68 1.38
C SER A 107 17.19 10.03 2.76
N ALA A 108 16.14 9.36 3.19
CA ALA A 108 15.55 9.56 4.52
C ALA A 108 16.55 9.21 5.64
N ILE A 109 17.31 8.13 5.50
CA ILE A 109 18.35 7.74 6.47
C ILE A 109 19.47 8.80 6.52
N SER A 110 19.91 9.33 5.38
CA SER A 110 20.99 10.34 5.36
C SER A 110 20.59 11.65 6.06
N VAL A 111 19.32 12.01 6.01
CA VAL A 111 18.79 13.25 6.62
C VAL A 111 18.31 13.02 8.06
N SER A 112 18.02 11.77 8.44
CA SER A 112 17.42 11.42 9.74
C SER A 112 18.24 11.92 10.95
N GLY A 113 19.55 12.01 10.83
CA GLY A 113 20.44 12.49 11.88
C GLY A 113 20.17 13.94 12.32
N HIS A 114 19.50 14.74 11.49
CA HIS A 114 19.11 16.12 11.82
C HIS A 114 17.77 16.20 12.57
N TYR A 115 16.91 15.18 12.44
CA TYR A 115 15.55 15.17 13.01
C TYR A 115 15.39 14.21 14.19
N LEU A 116 16.19 13.14 14.23
CA LEU A 116 16.07 12.12 15.26
C LEU A 116 17.11 12.35 16.38
N THR A 117 16.61 12.53 17.58
CA THR A 117 17.48 12.52 18.77
C THR A 117 17.95 11.10 19.09
N ALA A 118 19.08 10.96 19.80
CA ALA A 118 19.56 9.66 20.25
C ALA A 118 18.49 8.86 21.03
N PHE A 119 17.63 9.55 21.78
CA PHE A 119 16.51 8.95 22.49
C PHE A 119 15.47 8.35 21.52
N ASN A 120 15.11 9.08 20.47
CA ASN A 120 14.17 8.59 19.45
C ASN A 120 14.72 7.34 18.74
N VAL A 121 16.00 7.35 18.37
CA VAL A 121 16.68 6.19 17.76
C VAL A 121 16.65 4.98 18.69
N MET A 122 16.93 5.20 19.98
CA MET A 122 16.89 4.14 21.00
C MET A 122 15.46 3.57 21.15
N MET A 123 14.43 4.42 21.17
CA MET A 123 13.02 3.99 21.26
C MET A 123 12.61 3.16 20.04
N ILE A 124 12.99 3.58 18.83
CA ILE A 124 12.74 2.83 17.59
C ILE A 124 13.43 1.47 17.64
N PHE A 125 14.69 1.43 18.08
CA PHE A 125 15.45 0.18 18.23
C PHE A 125 14.75 -0.79 19.21
N PHE A 126 14.30 -0.30 20.36
CA PHE A 126 13.58 -1.12 21.34
C PHE A 126 12.23 -1.62 20.76
N ALA A 127 11.48 -0.78 20.05
CA ALA A 127 10.23 -1.18 19.44
C ALA A 127 10.45 -2.30 18.40
N ILE A 128 11.47 -2.17 17.54
CA ILE A 128 11.84 -3.20 16.58
C ILE A 128 12.31 -4.49 17.30
N ALA A 129 13.10 -4.37 18.34
CA ALA A 129 13.58 -5.53 19.11
C ALA A 129 12.40 -6.29 19.75
N ILE A 130 11.45 -5.59 20.36
CA ILE A 130 10.24 -6.18 20.94
C ILE A 130 9.41 -6.89 19.86
N LEU A 131 9.23 -6.25 18.70
CA LEU A 131 8.51 -6.84 17.57
C LEU A 131 9.18 -8.15 17.12
N VAL A 132 10.49 -8.13 16.89
CA VAL A 132 11.24 -9.30 16.44
C VAL A 132 11.19 -10.43 17.48
N ILE A 133 11.40 -10.11 18.76
CA ILE A 133 11.31 -11.11 19.86
C ILE A 133 9.89 -11.71 19.91
N SER A 134 8.85 -10.88 19.78
CA SER A 134 7.46 -11.34 19.77
C SER A 134 7.19 -12.29 18.59
N LEU A 135 7.70 -11.97 17.39
CA LEU A 135 7.58 -12.82 16.22
C LEU A 135 8.34 -14.16 16.39
N ILE A 136 9.55 -14.12 16.99
CA ILE A 136 10.31 -15.34 17.28
C ILE A 136 9.58 -16.21 18.32
N CYS A 137 9.06 -15.61 19.38
CA CYS A 137 8.27 -16.32 20.39
C CYS A 137 6.99 -16.93 19.77
N LEU A 138 6.31 -16.19 18.92
CA LEU A 138 5.14 -16.67 18.20
C LEU A 138 5.50 -17.84 17.28
N PHE A 139 6.59 -17.73 16.53
CA PHE A 139 7.08 -18.80 15.67
C PHE A 139 7.35 -20.09 16.45
N LYS A 140 7.98 -19.99 17.62
CA LYS A 140 8.26 -21.15 18.50
C LYS A 140 6.99 -21.75 19.10
N ARG A 141 6.02 -20.91 19.49
CA ARG A 141 4.77 -21.34 20.15
C ARG A 141 3.70 -21.82 19.17
N THR A 142 3.75 -21.38 17.92
CA THR A 142 2.73 -21.75 16.93
C THR A 142 2.88 -23.21 16.55
N PRO A 143 1.81 -24.03 16.73
CA PRO A 143 1.87 -25.43 16.40
C PRO A 143 2.10 -25.60 14.89
N CYS A 144 3.03 -26.50 14.56
CA CYS A 144 3.20 -26.95 13.19
C CYS A 144 2.07 -27.95 12.90
N PHE A 145 1.03 -27.51 12.23
CA PHE A 145 0.00 -28.44 11.79
C PHE A 145 0.63 -29.39 10.77
N GLN A 146 0.60 -30.67 11.11
CA GLN A 146 0.88 -31.72 10.15
C GLN A 146 -0.28 -31.73 9.16
N LYS A 147 -0.24 -30.76 8.23
CA LYS A 147 -1.16 -30.73 7.12
C LYS A 147 -0.93 -32.06 6.41
N ASN A 148 -1.93 -32.95 6.46
CA ASN A 148 -2.00 -34.03 5.49
C ASN A 148 -1.99 -33.33 4.14
N THR A 149 -0.79 -33.18 3.56
CA THR A 149 -0.52 -32.42 2.34
C THR A 149 -0.99 -33.24 1.16
N THR A 150 -2.27 -33.56 1.16
CA THR A 150 -2.94 -34.12 -0.02
C THR A 150 -2.90 -33.07 -1.11
N LYS A 151 -2.53 -33.47 -2.31
CA LYS A 151 -2.60 -32.63 -3.54
C LYS A 151 -3.91 -31.84 -3.59
N LYS A 152 -5.01 -32.42 -3.07
CA LYS A 152 -6.33 -31.76 -2.93
C LYS A 152 -6.32 -30.50 -2.07
N ALA A 153 -5.56 -30.45 -0.98
CA ALA A 153 -5.50 -29.25 -0.11
C ALA A 153 -4.80 -28.08 -0.80
N TYR A 154 -3.70 -28.36 -1.51
CA TYR A 154 -3.02 -27.34 -2.32
C TYR A 154 -3.90 -26.87 -3.49
N MET A 155 -4.57 -27.78 -4.20
CA MET A 155 -5.51 -27.40 -5.25
C MET A 155 -6.62 -26.47 -4.73
N LEU A 156 -7.18 -26.77 -3.55
CA LEU A 156 -8.23 -25.92 -2.96
C LEU A 156 -7.67 -24.53 -2.58
N SER A 157 -6.49 -24.46 -1.98
CA SER A 157 -5.84 -23.19 -1.65
C SER A 157 -5.57 -22.36 -2.92
N THR A 158 -5.06 -23.01 -3.98
CA THR A 158 -4.83 -22.35 -5.27
C THR A 158 -6.14 -21.85 -5.87
N LEU A 159 -7.20 -22.64 -5.82
CA LEU A 159 -8.52 -22.24 -6.32
C LEU A 159 -9.03 -21.00 -5.58
N VAL A 160 -8.92 -20.96 -4.25
CA VAL A 160 -9.34 -19.80 -3.44
C VAL A 160 -8.55 -18.55 -3.86
N ILE A 161 -7.22 -18.64 -3.99
CA ILE A 161 -6.38 -17.51 -4.38
C ILE A 161 -6.72 -17.03 -5.79
N LEU A 162 -6.91 -17.94 -6.74
CA LEU A 162 -7.29 -17.60 -8.11
C LEU A 162 -8.69 -16.95 -8.15
N THR A 163 -9.62 -17.42 -7.36
CA THR A 163 -10.97 -16.84 -7.26
C THR A 163 -10.91 -15.42 -6.69
N LEU A 164 -10.11 -15.19 -5.64
CA LEU A 164 -9.91 -13.86 -5.07
C LEU A 164 -9.22 -12.92 -6.05
N ALA A 165 -8.15 -13.38 -6.73
CA ALA A 165 -7.46 -12.60 -7.74
C ALA A 165 -8.39 -12.24 -8.91
N ALA A 166 -9.17 -13.20 -9.40
CA ALA A 166 -10.18 -12.95 -10.44
C ALA A 166 -11.24 -11.94 -9.96
N GLY A 167 -11.70 -12.05 -8.71
CA GLY A 167 -12.63 -11.11 -8.09
C GLY A 167 -12.06 -9.68 -8.09
N ILE A 168 -10.80 -9.51 -7.69
CA ILE A 168 -10.11 -8.21 -7.71
C ILE A 168 -10.05 -7.64 -9.12
N VAL A 169 -9.66 -8.45 -10.12
CA VAL A 169 -9.59 -8.01 -11.53
C VAL A 169 -10.97 -7.61 -12.06
N VAL A 170 -12.00 -8.40 -11.76
CA VAL A 170 -13.37 -8.08 -12.18
C VAL A 170 -13.86 -6.79 -11.51
N MET A 171 -13.64 -6.63 -10.22
CA MET A 171 -14.00 -5.43 -9.49
C MET A 171 -13.25 -4.19 -10.03
N HIS A 172 -11.96 -4.32 -10.28
CA HIS A 172 -11.17 -3.22 -10.86
C HIS A 172 -11.73 -2.78 -12.23
N LYS A 173 -11.96 -3.73 -13.15
CA LYS A 173 -12.54 -3.44 -14.46
C LYS A 173 -13.94 -2.84 -14.38
N SER A 174 -14.78 -3.35 -13.48
CA SER A 174 -16.12 -2.81 -13.26
C SER A 174 -16.07 -1.40 -12.69
N SER A 175 -15.12 -1.11 -11.79
CA SER A 175 -14.96 0.18 -11.15
C SER A 175 -14.44 1.26 -12.12
N THR A 176 -13.50 0.91 -12.98
CA THR A 176 -13.02 1.81 -14.05
C THR A 176 -14.12 2.11 -15.04
N SER A 177 -14.93 1.12 -15.42
CA SER A 177 -16.08 1.30 -16.31
C SER A 177 -17.16 2.22 -15.74
N VAL A 178 -17.31 2.25 -14.41
CA VAL A 178 -18.29 3.10 -13.69
C VAL A 178 -17.65 4.40 -13.20
N GLN A 179 -16.39 4.68 -13.56
CA GLN A 179 -15.61 5.84 -13.06
C GLN A 179 -15.47 5.88 -11.53
N ALA A 180 -15.70 4.76 -10.86
CA ALA A 180 -15.52 4.66 -9.41
C ALA A 180 -14.04 4.69 -9.00
N LEU A 181 -13.14 4.27 -9.90
CA LEU A 181 -11.70 4.33 -9.75
C LEU A 181 -11.12 5.15 -10.91
N ALA A 182 -10.53 6.31 -10.62
CA ALA A 182 -9.87 7.10 -11.63
C ALA A 182 -8.55 6.45 -12.06
N GLU A 183 -8.27 6.42 -13.36
CA GLU A 183 -6.99 5.92 -13.89
C GLU A 183 -5.83 6.86 -13.50
N ASN A 184 -6.10 8.15 -13.38
CA ASN A 184 -5.12 9.16 -12.99
C ASN A 184 -5.56 9.88 -11.72
N TYR A 185 -4.70 9.87 -10.70
CA TYR A 185 -4.90 10.64 -9.48
C TYR A 185 -4.39 12.06 -9.69
N THR A 186 -5.28 13.03 -9.81
CA THR A 186 -4.90 14.45 -9.83
C THR A 186 -4.41 14.93 -8.47
N ASN A 187 -4.96 14.33 -7.40
CA ASN A 187 -4.57 14.59 -6.02
C ASN A 187 -4.43 13.26 -5.27
N ILE A 188 -3.21 12.90 -4.91
CA ILE A 188 -2.91 11.63 -4.24
C ILE A 188 -3.61 11.54 -2.88
N SER A 189 -3.65 12.62 -2.09
CA SER A 189 -4.30 12.63 -0.78
C SER A 189 -5.79 12.35 -0.89
N GLU A 190 -6.45 12.99 -1.83
CA GLU A 190 -7.88 12.79 -2.11
C GLU A 190 -8.16 11.36 -2.60
N ALA A 191 -7.25 10.78 -3.39
CA ALA A 191 -7.36 9.40 -3.83
C ALA A 191 -7.36 8.42 -2.64
N TYR A 192 -6.46 8.60 -1.66
CA TYR A 192 -6.41 7.76 -0.47
C TYR A 192 -7.65 7.92 0.43
N GLU A 193 -8.22 9.11 0.50
CA GLU A 193 -9.51 9.33 1.19
C GLU A 193 -10.69 8.69 0.44
N ASN A 194 -10.69 8.75 -0.87
CA ASN A 194 -11.79 8.24 -1.69
C ASN A 194 -11.76 6.73 -1.86
N TYR A 195 -10.59 6.15 -2.10
CA TYR A 195 -10.45 4.74 -2.49
C TYR A 195 -9.93 3.84 -1.38
N GLY A 196 -9.40 4.41 -0.31
CA GLY A 196 -8.82 3.70 0.82
C GLY A 196 -7.32 3.45 0.65
N PHE A 197 -6.65 3.26 1.80
CA PHE A 197 -5.20 3.10 1.87
C PHE A 197 -4.71 1.84 1.15
N VAL A 198 -5.35 0.70 1.41
CA VAL A 198 -4.88 -0.61 0.92
C VAL A 198 -4.88 -0.67 -0.61
N TYR A 199 -5.94 -0.18 -1.24
CA TYR A 199 -6.02 -0.11 -2.70
C TYR A 199 -4.97 0.83 -3.28
N CYS A 200 -4.88 2.06 -2.77
CA CYS A 200 -3.95 3.06 -3.31
C CYS A 200 -2.49 2.61 -3.13
N PHE A 201 -2.16 2.02 -1.99
CA PHE A 201 -0.83 1.47 -1.74
C PHE A 201 -0.53 0.29 -2.68
N ALA A 202 -1.47 -0.66 -2.85
CA ALA A 202 -1.29 -1.77 -3.78
C ALA A 202 -1.15 -1.28 -5.24
N ASN A 203 -1.94 -0.28 -5.63
CA ASN A 203 -1.84 0.34 -6.95
C ASN A 203 -0.49 1.03 -7.16
N SER A 204 0.06 1.70 -6.15
CA SER A 204 1.37 2.36 -6.24
C SER A 204 2.55 1.39 -6.45
N ILE A 205 2.37 0.09 -6.15
CA ILE A 205 3.35 -0.96 -6.46
C ILE A 205 3.32 -1.30 -7.95
N ILE A 206 2.12 -1.27 -8.56
CA ILE A 206 1.89 -1.69 -9.96
C ILE A 206 2.12 -0.50 -10.89
N ASP A 207 1.60 0.66 -10.54
CA ASP A 207 1.71 1.89 -11.30
C ASP A 207 2.86 2.73 -10.74
N THR A 208 4.00 2.64 -11.41
CA THR A 208 5.24 3.34 -11.02
C THR A 208 5.32 4.77 -11.55
N GLY A 209 4.22 5.33 -12.06
CA GLY A 209 4.13 6.70 -12.54
C GLY A 209 4.00 6.83 -14.05
N ILE A 210 4.39 7.97 -14.58
CA ILE A 210 4.24 8.31 -16.00
C ILE A 210 5.03 7.34 -16.86
N LYS A 211 4.33 6.58 -17.70
CA LYS A 211 4.98 5.69 -18.67
C LYS A 211 5.73 6.51 -19.70
N LYS A 212 6.92 6.03 -20.04
CA LYS A 212 7.68 6.61 -21.15
C LYS A 212 6.81 6.56 -22.42
N PRO A 213 6.62 7.68 -23.15
CA PRO A 213 5.89 7.66 -24.40
C PRO A 213 6.48 6.64 -25.39
N GLU A 214 5.63 5.99 -26.18
CA GLU A 214 6.08 4.98 -27.15
C GLU A 214 7.05 5.56 -28.17
N ASP A 215 6.86 6.84 -28.53
CA ASP A 215 7.70 7.57 -29.49
C ASP A 215 8.94 8.23 -28.87
N TYR A 216 9.25 7.93 -27.61
CA TYR A 216 10.41 8.52 -26.94
C TYR A 216 11.69 7.85 -27.43
N SER A 217 12.25 8.38 -28.51
CA SER A 217 13.52 7.98 -29.10
C SER A 217 14.45 9.20 -29.25
N GLU A 218 15.72 8.93 -29.44
CA GLU A 218 16.72 9.99 -29.66
C GLU A 218 16.40 10.79 -30.94
N GLU A 219 15.84 10.11 -31.95
CA GLU A 219 15.40 10.69 -33.21
C GLU A 219 14.18 11.62 -33.02
N SER A 220 13.17 11.19 -32.24
CA SER A 220 12.01 12.01 -31.96
C SER A 220 12.38 13.26 -31.16
N MET A 221 13.32 13.12 -30.20
CA MET A 221 13.84 14.26 -29.45
C MET A 221 14.62 15.24 -30.32
N ALA A 222 15.39 14.72 -31.30
CA ALA A 222 16.09 15.55 -32.28
C ALA A 222 15.09 16.31 -33.16
N GLN A 223 14.03 15.64 -33.65
CA GLN A 223 12.97 16.28 -34.44
C GLN A 223 12.25 17.38 -33.66
N ILE A 224 11.95 17.16 -32.37
CA ILE A 224 11.36 18.19 -31.49
C ILE A 224 12.31 19.37 -31.34
N LYS A 225 13.62 19.09 -31.12
CA LYS A 225 14.62 20.13 -31.00
C LYS A 225 14.75 20.95 -32.29
N ASP A 226 14.73 20.31 -33.47
CA ASP A 226 14.80 20.99 -34.76
C ASP A 226 13.48 21.76 -35.09
N SER A 227 12.33 21.29 -34.54
CA SER A 227 11.05 21.96 -34.69
C SER A 227 10.89 23.22 -33.81
N ILE A 228 11.68 23.31 -32.74
CA ILE A 228 11.80 24.52 -31.94
C ILE A 228 12.59 25.52 -32.79
N LYS A 229 11.88 26.24 -33.67
CA LYS A 229 12.49 27.39 -34.39
C LYS A 229 12.94 28.36 -33.32
N ASP A 230 14.24 28.54 -33.27
CA ASP A 230 14.80 29.68 -32.58
C ASP A 230 14.20 30.90 -33.26
N THR A 231 13.15 31.44 -32.69
CA THR A 231 12.63 32.73 -33.09
C THR A 231 13.67 33.73 -32.61
N GLY A 232 14.77 33.80 -33.35
CA GLY A 232 15.83 34.76 -33.16
C GLY A 232 15.26 36.17 -33.31
N THR A 233 14.55 36.57 -32.30
CA THR A 233 14.35 37.97 -31.97
C THR A 233 15.64 38.45 -31.35
N ASP A 234 16.14 39.52 -31.90
CA ASP A 234 17.32 40.25 -31.47
C ASP A 234 17.65 40.00 -30.01
N GLU A 235 18.90 39.56 -29.73
CA GLU A 235 19.31 39.28 -28.36
C GLU A 235 18.88 40.44 -27.46
N PRO A 236 18.07 40.21 -26.44
CA PRO A 236 17.69 41.30 -25.56
C PRO A 236 18.98 41.83 -24.92
N GLU A 237 19.14 43.13 -24.94
CA GLU A 237 20.31 43.86 -24.41
C GLU A 237 20.61 43.49 -22.95
N VAL A 238 19.58 42.95 -22.25
CA VAL A 238 19.66 42.45 -20.88
C VAL A 238 19.12 41.02 -20.82
N LYS A 239 19.97 40.03 -20.55
CA LYS A 239 19.55 38.65 -20.28
C LYS A 239 19.06 38.57 -18.85
N PRO A 240 17.79 38.23 -18.60
CA PRO A 240 17.27 38.08 -17.25
C PRO A 240 17.86 36.83 -16.58
N ASP A 241 18.24 36.95 -15.32
CA ASP A 241 18.57 35.80 -14.50
C ASP A 241 17.26 35.06 -14.12
N ILE A 242 17.15 33.78 -14.48
CA ILE A 242 16.00 32.95 -14.12
C ILE A 242 16.39 32.12 -12.89
N VAL A 243 15.77 32.44 -11.75
CA VAL A 243 15.92 31.67 -10.52
C VAL A 243 14.69 30.81 -10.33
N MET A 244 14.82 29.47 -10.44
CA MET A 244 13.77 28.52 -10.13
C MET A 244 13.95 28.06 -8.68
N ILE A 245 12.93 28.29 -7.85
CA ILE A 245 12.91 27.85 -6.45
C ILE A 245 11.82 26.80 -6.33
N GLN A 246 12.19 25.55 -6.06
CA GLN A 246 11.25 24.48 -5.75
C GLN A 246 11.00 24.45 -4.24
N LEU A 247 9.80 24.82 -3.82
CA LEU A 247 9.39 24.84 -2.42
C LEU A 247 8.65 23.54 -2.08
N GLU A 248 9.38 22.45 -1.80
CA GLU A 248 8.77 21.13 -1.53
C GLU A 248 8.14 21.01 -0.13
N SER A 249 8.62 21.79 0.82
CA SER A 249 8.18 21.72 2.22
C SER A 249 7.67 23.05 2.74
N PHE A 250 7.21 23.91 1.86
CA PHE A 250 6.64 25.18 2.25
C PHE A 250 5.18 24.98 2.66
N PHE A 251 4.89 25.15 3.94
CA PHE A 251 3.53 25.17 4.46
C PHE A 251 3.09 26.63 4.61
N ASP A 252 2.02 26.98 3.94
CA ASP A 252 1.29 28.20 4.23
C ASP A 252 0.57 27.99 5.59
N ILE A 253 0.83 28.84 6.55
CA ILE A 253 0.32 28.76 7.93
C ILE A 253 -1.01 29.52 8.01
#